data_bbcac1e1a9fced559d9ee51b32c580e6
#
_entry.id   bbcac1e1a9fced559d9ee51b32c580e6
#
_cell.length_a   1.000
_cell.length_b   1.000
_cell.length_c   1.000
_cell.angle_alpha   90.00
_cell.angle_beta   90.00
_cell.angle_gamma   90.00
#
_symmetry.space_group_name_H-M   'P 1'
#
loop_
_entity.id
_entity.type
_entity.pdbx_description
1 polymer ?
#
loop_
_entity_poly.entity_id
_entity_poly.type
_entity_poly.pdbx_seq_one_letter_code
_entity_poly.pdbx_strand_id
1 'polypeptide(L)'
;MRRLPIYFLVDVSESMVGEPIQQVQDGMRMIVQELRTDPYALETAYISVIAFAGKAKSVTPLTELYKFYPPTFPIGGGTSLGAALNFLMDDMDKSLVKTTLEKKGDWKPIIFLFTDGTPTDDPTPAFTRWNQKYRHSANIVAISIGDNANTQLLGQISDNVLRLNNTDEMSFKSFFKWVTASIKATSVSVTDMGDDEVKLAPTSGINLEKVDTSKPCIIDENFVVLVGKCSNTKKTYLVKYAKRMAEYKDMDYGNLGLLKNEFKLVGAYPIDEETYNSLSDGNSNQ
;
A
#
# COMPACT_ATOMS: atom_id res chain seq x y z
N MET A 1 24.78 -9.88 -16.24
CA MET A 1 24.68 -8.97 -15.09
C MET A 1 23.43 -9.33 -14.30
N ARG A 2 23.39 -9.18 -12.98
CA ARG A 2 22.19 -9.40 -12.16
C ARG A 2 21.25 -8.21 -12.33
N ARG A 3 19.92 -8.48 -12.43
CA ARG A 3 18.91 -7.43 -12.54
C ARG A 3 18.51 -6.95 -11.14
N LEU A 4 18.23 -5.65 -10.99
CA LEU A 4 17.54 -5.05 -9.85
C LEU A 4 16.09 -4.79 -10.26
N PRO A 5 15.15 -5.67 -9.89
CA PRO A 5 13.74 -5.47 -10.20
C PRO A 5 13.12 -4.39 -9.32
N ILE A 6 12.40 -3.46 -9.93
CA ILE A 6 11.70 -2.36 -9.28
C ILE A 6 10.23 -2.43 -9.70
N TYR A 7 9.36 -2.62 -8.73
CA TYR A 7 7.91 -2.67 -8.96
C TYR A 7 7.26 -1.40 -8.42
N PHE A 8 6.48 -0.77 -9.27
CA PHE A 8 5.56 0.28 -8.86
C PHE A 8 4.15 -0.30 -8.80
N LEU A 9 3.62 -0.43 -7.60
CA LEU A 9 2.26 -0.90 -7.33
C LEU A 9 1.41 0.34 -7.03
N VAL A 10 0.60 0.76 -7.99
CA VAL A 10 -0.07 2.07 -7.98
C VAL A 10 -1.57 1.90 -7.84
N ASP A 11 -2.10 2.49 -6.78
CA ASP A 11 -3.53 2.66 -6.61
C ASP A 11 -4.06 3.62 -7.69
N VAL A 12 -5.09 3.17 -8.40
CA VAL A 12 -5.77 3.95 -9.44
C VAL A 12 -7.28 4.01 -9.17
N SER A 13 -7.65 3.96 -7.90
CA SER A 13 -9.02 4.10 -7.41
C SER A 13 -9.59 5.49 -7.70
N GLU A 14 -10.88 5.65 -7.47
CA GLU A 14 -11.61 6.90 -7.74
C GLU A 14 -11.06 8.10 -6.95
N SER A 15 -10.52 7.88 -5.75
CA SER A 15 -9.89 8.92 -4.94
C SER A 15 -8.61 9.48 -5.56
N MET A 16 -7.93 8.69 -6.41
CA MET A 16 -6.73 9.11 -7.14
C MET A 16 -7.05 9.96 -8.39
N VAL A 17 -8.32 10.16 -8.75
CA VAL A 17 -8.72 10.92 -9.95
C VAL A 17 -8.27 12.38 -9.86
N GLY A 18 -7.75 12.90 -10.96
CA GLY A 18 -7.32 14.30 -11.10
C GLY A 18 -5.84 14.50 -10.76
N GLU A 19 -5.54 15.43 -9.88
CA GLU A 19 -4.16 15.79 -9.54
C GLU A 19 -3.31 14.62 -9.01
N PRO A 20 -3.77 13.76 -8.08
CA PRO A 20 -2.92 12.73 -7.53
C PRO A 20 -2.36 11.78 -8.59
N ILE A 21 -3.20 11.25 -9.47
CA ILE A 21 -2.74 10.31 -10.50
C ILE A 21 -1.86 11.01 -11.56
N GLN A 22 -2.16 12.28 -11.87
CA GLN A 22 -1.33 13.07 -12.78
C GLN A 22 0.07 13.28 -12.20
N GLN A 23 0.16 13.60 -10.91
CA GLN A 23 1.43 13.77 -10.22
C GLN A 23 2.23 12.46 -10.15
N VAL A 24 1.57 11.32 -9.96
CA VAL A 24 2.24 10.00 -10.04
C VAL A 24 2.80 9.76 -11.45
N GLN A 25 2.04 10.08 -12.51
CA GLN A 25 2.52 9.95 -13.89
C GLN A 25 3.73 10.85 -14.18
N ASP A 26 3.68 12.09 -13.76
CA ASP A 26 4.78 13.06 -13.96
C ASP A 26 6.01 12.67 -13.13
N GLY A 27 5.80 12.19 -11.91
CA GLY A 27 6.85 11.65 -11.07
C GLY A 27 7.54 10.43 -11.69
N MET A 28 6.79 9.52 -12.29
CA MET A 28 7.39 8.38 -13.01
C MET A 28 8.23 8.82 -14.21
N ARG A 29 7.78 9.84 -14.96
CA ARG A 29 8.59 10.42 -16.05
C ARG A 29 9.91 10.97 -15.51
N MET A 30 9.85 11.69 -14.40
CA MET A 30 11.03 12.26 -13.74
C MET A 30 11.99 11.16 -13.26
N ILE A 31 11.49 10.11 -12.59
CA ILE A 31 12.31 8.96 -12.17
C ILE A 31 13.06 8.37 -13.35
N VAL A 32 12.37 8.08 -14.44
CA VAL A 32 12.95 7.43 -15.62
C VAL A 32 14.03 8.32 -16.27
N GLN A 33 13.77 9.61 -16.40
CA GLN A 33 14.74 10.56 -16.94
C GLN A 33 16.02 10.60 -16.10
N GLU A 34 15.87 10.72 -14.78
CA GLU A 34 16.98 10.76 -13.84
C GLU A 34 17.76 9.44 -13.76
N LEU A 35 17.06 8.29 -13.70
CA LEU A 35 17.72 6.99 -13.64
C LEU A 35 18.52 6.68 -14.93
N ARG A 36 18.06 7.14 -16.08
CA ARG A 36 18.76 6.96 -17.35
C ARG A 36 20.08 7.71 -17.45
N THR A 37 20.31 8.70 -16.58
CA THR A 37 21.60 9.40 -16.49
C THR A 37 22.60 8.70 -15.57
N ASP A 38 22.15 7.70 -14.82
CA ASP A 38 22.98 6.96 -13.87
C ASP A 38 23.45 5.63 -14.48
N PRO A 39 24.77 5.42 -14.66
CA PRO A 39 25.29 4.22 -15.29
C PRO A 39 24.90 2.93 -14.58
N TYR A 40 24.91 2.90 -13.23
CA TYR A 40 24.58 1.73 -12.44
C TYR A 40 23.09 1.35 -12.58
N ALA A 41 22.22 2.36 -12.50
CA ALA A 41 20.78 2.15 -12.68
C ALA A 41 20.47 1.71 -14.12
N LEU A 42 21.13 2.30 -15.12
CA LEU A 42 20.92 1.96 -16.53
C LEU A 42 21.27 0.50 -16.85
N GLU A 43 22.30 -0.03 -16.18
CA GLU A 43 22.75 -1.41 -16.37
C GLU A 43 21.95 -2.44 -15.55
N THR A 44 21.46 -2.05 -14.38
CA THR A 44 20.85 -3.01 -13.44
C THR A 44 19.34 -2.92 -13.32
N ALA A 45 18.75 -1.74 -13.47
CA ALA A 45 17.36 -1.51 -13.16
C ALA A 45 16.39 -2.08 -14.22
N TYR A 46 15.44 -2.85 -13.74
CA TYR A 46 14.29 -3.35 -14.50
C TYR A 46 13.02 -2.88 -13.80
N ILE A 47 12.12 -2.24 -14.53
CA ILE A 47 10.93 -1.59 -13.97
C ILE A 47 9.68 -2.32 -14.43
N SER A 48 8.79 -2.59 -13.49
CA SER A 48 7.42 -3.07 -13.72
C SER A 48 6.42 -2.11 -13.09
N VAL A 49 5.27 -1.95 -13.72
CA VAL A 49 4.15 -1.14 -13.20
C VAL A 49 2.90 -1.99 -13.15
N ILE A 50 2.35 -2.11 -11.97
CA ILE A 50 1.09 -2.78 -11.68
C ILE A 50 0.12 -1.71 -11.17
N ALA A 51 -0.99 -1.55 -11.85
CA ALA A 51 -2.09 -0.68 -11.38
C ALA A 51 -3.16 -1.53 -10.70
N PHE A 52 -3.72 -1.02 -9.62
CA PHE A 52 -4.83 -1.69 -8.94
C PHE A 52 -5.93 -0.71 -8.51
N ALA A 53 -7.13 -1.20 -8.58
CA ALA A 53 -8.35 -0.61 -8.03
C ALA A 53 -9.21 -1.78 -7.52
N GLY A 54 -10.42 -2.02 -7.98
CA GLY A 54 -11.17 -3.26 -7.68
C GLY A 54 -10.53 -4.54 -8.24
N LYS A 55 -9.57 -4.41 -9.15
CA LYS A 55 -8.72 -5.50 -9.68
C LYS A 55 -7.32 -4.97 -9.92
N ALA A 56 -6.33 -5.88 -9.89
CA ALA A 56 -4.95 -5.56 -10.25
C ALA A 56 -4.62 -6.04 -11.66
N LYS A 57 -3.77 -5.25 -12.36
CA LYS A 57 -3.25 -5.63 -13.68
C LYS A 57 -1.84 -5.10 -13.92
N SER A 58 -1.04 -5.83 -14.68
CA SER A 58 0.21 -5.30 -15.20
C SER A 58 -0.09 -4.25 -16.27
N VAL A 59 0.42 -3.05 -16.08
CA VAL A 59 0.37 -1.96 -17.06
C VAL A 59 1.65 -1.99 -17.90
N THR A 60 2.77 -2.26 -17.24
CA THR A 60 4.06 -2.50 -17.91
C THR A 60 4.73 -3.69 -17.24
N PRO A 61 5.02 -4.78 -17.99
CA PRO A 61 5.76 -5.92 -17.46
C PRO A 61 7.20 -5.53 -17.11
N LEU A 62 7.89 -6.38 -16.35
CA LEU A 62 9.26 -6.13 -15.93
C LEU A 62 10.19 -5.90 -17.14
N THR A 63 10.58 -4.65 -17.36
CA THR A 63 11.25 -4.17 -18.57
C THR A 63 12.54 -3.44 -18.20
N GLU A 64 13.59 -3.62 -18.99
CA GLU A 64 14.86 -2.91 -18.86
C GLU A 64 14.65 -1.39 -18.89
N LEU A 65 15.33 -0.66 -18.02
CA LEU A 65 15.17 0.79 -17.86
C LEU A 65 15.25 1.57 -19.18
N TYR A 66 16.16 1.19 -20.08
CA TYR A 66 16.33 1.91 -21.35
C TYR A 66 15.15 1.70 -22.33
N LYS A 67 14.42 0.58 -22.20
CA LYS A 67 13.20 0.28 -22.98
C LYS A 67 11.90 0.72 -22.29
N PHE A 68 11.99 1.10 -21.00
CA PHE A 68 10.80 1.41 -20.23
C PHE A 68 10.24 2.79 -20.61
N TYR A 69 8.94 2.85 -20.84
CA TYR A 69 8.19 4.10 -21.03
C TYR A 69 7.11 4.18 -19.95
N PRO A 70 7.04 5.33 -19.21
CA PRO A 70 6.01 5.54 -18.21
C PRO A 70 4.62 5.38 -18.82
N PRO A 71 3.77 4.51 -18.26
CA PRO A 71 2.44 4.28 -18.79
C PRO A 71 1.47 5.39 -18.40
N THR A 72 0.32 5.43 -19.07
CA THR A 72 -0.87 6.13 -18.58
C THR A 72 -1.67 5.20 -17.69
N PHE A 73 -2.22 5.73 -16.60
CA PHE A 73 -2.98 4.93 -15.65
C PHE A 73 -4.47 4.93 -15.99
N PRO A 74 -5.11 3.77 -16.10
CA PRO A 74 -6.55 3.67 -16.19
C PRO A 74 -7.16 3.83 -14.79
N ILE A 75 -8.16 4.65 -14.65
CA ILE A 75 -8.91 4.77 -13.40
C ILE A 75 -9.88 3.59 -13.25
N GLY A 76 -10.02 3.11 -12.03
CA GLY A 76 -10.95 2.03 -11.65
C GLY A 76 -11.66 2.31 -10.34
N GLY A 77 -12.72 1.57 -10.05
CA GLY A 77 -13.44 1.66 -8.79
C GLY A 77 -12.91 0.71 -7.72
N GLY A 78 -12.90 1.16 -6.46
CA GLY A 78 -12.45 0.40 -5.30
C GLY A 78 -10.93 0.33 -5.14
N THR A 79 -10.47 -0.19 -3.99
CA THR A 79 -9.06 -0.28 -3.59
C THR A 79 -8.78 -1.69 -3.09
N SER A 80 -8.59 -2.66 -4.00
CA SER A 80 -8.37 -4.06 -3.62
C SER A 80 -6.88 -4.36 -3.42
N LEU A 81 -6.38 -4.03 -2.25
CA LEU A 81 -4.96 -4.21 -1.89
C LEU A 81 -4.56 -5.69 -1.82
N GLY A 82 -5.45 -6.55 -1.34
CA GLY A 82 -5.21 -8.00 -1.30
C GLY A 82 -5.06 -8.58 -2.70
N ALA A 83 -5.92 -8.16 -3.64
CA ALA A 83 -5.81 -8.55 -5.05
C ALA A 83 -4.50 -8.03 -5.68
N ALA A 84 -4.09 -6.80 -5.36
CA ALA A 84 -2.85 -6.19 -5.83
C ALA A 84 -1.61 -6.97 -5.38
N LEU A 85 -1.55 -7.33 -4.09
CA LEU A 85 -0.45 -8.11 -3.55
C LEU A 85 -0.38 -9.53 -4.12
N ASN A 86 -1.52 -10.19 -4.28
CA ASN A 86 -1.55 -11.51 -4.91
C ASN A 86 -1.06 -11.44 -6.35
N PHE A 87 -1.50 -10.44 -7.11
CA PHE A 87 -1.03 -10.23 -8.49
C PHE A 87 0.48 -9.97 -8.53
N LEU A 88 1.00 -9.11 -7.65
CA LEU A 88 2.44 -8.83 -7.53
C LEU A 88 3.23 -10.12 -7.25
N MET A 89 2.80 -10.91 -6.27
CA MET A 89 3.47 -12.16 -5.91
C MET A 89 3.49 -13.16 -7.06
N ASP A 90 2.39 -13.29 -7.80
CA ASP A 90 2.28 -14.17 -8.96
C ASP A 90 3.15 -13.67 -10.13
N ASP A 91 3.24 -12.34 -10.33
CA ASP A 91 4.13 -11.76 -11.33
C ASP A 91 5.60 -11.95 -10.97
N MET A 92 5.97 -11.76 -9.70
CA MET A 92 7.32 -12.02 -9.21
C MET A 92 7.73 -13.49 -9.42
N ASP A 93 6.84 -14.44 -9.12
CA ASP A 93 7.13 -15.87 -9.34
C ASP A 93 7.38 -16.22 -10.82
N LYS A 94 6.78 -15.47 -11.75
CA LYS A 94 6.94 -15.66 -13.22
C LYS A 94 8.12 -14.89 -13.79
N SER A 95 8.33 -13.66 -13.34
CA SER A 95 9.22 -12.69 -13.99
C SER A 95 10.64 -12.68 -13.42
N LEU A 96 10.81 -13.08 -12.13
CA LEU A 96 12.11 -13.05 -11.46
C LEU A 96 12.96 -14.27 -11.78
N VAL A 97 14.24 -14.02 -12.01
CA VAL A 97 15.25 -15.07 -12.15
C VAL A 97 15.69 -15.53 -10.76
N LYS A 98 15.44 -16.79 -10.45
CA LYS A 98 15.87 -17.40 -9.19
C LYS A 98 17.36 -17.78 -9.23
N THR A 99 18.02 -17.70 -8.09
CA THR A 99 19.40 -18.20 -7.94
C THR A 99 19.42 -19.72 -8.08
N THR A 100 20.35 -20.22 -8.88
CA THR A 100 20.67 -21.65 -9.02
C THR A 100 22.10 -21.92 -8.52
N LEU A 101 22.51 -23.19 -8.53
CA LEU A 101 23.88 -23.56 -8.19
C LEU A 101 24.92 -22.95 -9.15
N GLU A 102 24.53 -22.71 -10.40
CA GLU A 102 25.42 -22.26 -11.47
C GLU A 102 25.38 -20.74 -11.69
N LYS A 103 24.26 -20.08 -11.31
CA LYS A 103 24.04 -18.67 -11.62
C LYS A 103 23.28 -17.96 -10.49
N LYS A 104 23.81 -16.82 -10.08
CA LYS A 104 23.07 -15.89 -9.18
C LYS A 104 21.86 -15.32 -9.93
N GLY A 105 20.69 -15.36 -9.27
CA GLY A 105 19.45 -14.76 -9.76
C GLY A 105 19.41 -13.25 -9.62
N ASP A 106 18.23 -12.68 -9.74
CA ASP A 106 18.01 -11.25 -9.56
C ASP A 106 18.36 -10.80 -8.13
N TRP A 107 18.63 -9.51 -7.96
CA TRP A 107 18.67 -8.88 -6.65
C TRP A 107 17.26 -8.87 -6.02
N LYS A 108 17.17 -8.69 -4.71
CA LYS A 108 15.88 -8.55 -4.03
C LYS A 108 15.10 -7.40 -4.65
N PRO A 109 13.85 -7.62 -5.11
CA PRO A 109 13.03 -6.57 -5.67
C PRO A 109 12.76 -5.45 -4.68
N ILE A 110 12.69 -4.22 -5.19
CA ILE A 110 12.14 -3.06 -4.48
C ILE A 110 10.72 -2.85 -4.98
N ILE A 111 9.76 -2.78 -4.08
CA ILE A 111 8.36 -2.51 -4.41
C ILE A 111 7.97 -1.19 -3.78
N PHE A 112 7.62 -0.21 -4.61
CA PHE A 112 7.01 1.04 -4.16
C PHE A 112 5.49 0.91 -4.29
N LEU A 113 4.82 0.80 -3.17
CA LEU A 113 3.36 0.73 -3.08
C LEU A 113 2.79 2.11 -2.80
N PHE A 114 1.98 2.63 -3.70
CA PHE A 114 1.29 3.92 -3.59
C PHE A 114 -0.20 3.69 -3.38
N THR A 115 -0.75 4.24 -2.30
CA THR A 115 -2.18 4.22 -2.03
C THR A 115 -2.59 5.44 -1.22
N ASP A 116 -3.78 5.94 -1.45
CA ASP A 116 -4.40 7.05 -0.72
C ASP A 116 -5.61 6.59 0.11
N GLY A 117 -5.96 5.31 0.05
CA GLY A 117 -7.20 4.80 0.60
C GLY A 117 -7.07 3.61 1.55
N THR A 118 -8.21 3.30 2.15
CA THR A 118 -8.41 2.07 2.91
C THR A 118 -8.84 0.95 1.96
N PRO A 119 -8.28 -0.27 2.08
CA PRO A 119 -8.69 -1.40 1.25
C PRO A 119 -10.18 -1.67 1.29
N THR A 120 -10.75 -1.97 0.12
CA THR A 120 -12.15 -2.36 -0.04
C THR A 120 -12.35 -3.87 -0.09
N ASP A 121 -11.27 -4.63 -0.16
CA ASP A 121 -11.24 -6.09 -0.04
C ASP A 121 -10.68 -6.52 1.33
N ASP A 122 -10.74 -7.82 1.63
CA ASP A 122 -9.99 -8.39 2.78
C ASP A 122 -8.57 -8.73 2.33
N PRO A 123 -7.55 -7.95 2.74
CA PRO A 123 -6.17 -8.20 2.36
C PRO A 123 -5.49 -9.28 3.22
N THR A 124 -6.11 -9.77 4.30
CA THR A 124 -5.51 -10.68 5.28
C THR A 124 -4.91 -11.94 4.67
N PRO A 125 -5.58 -12.64 3.73
CA PRO A 125 -4.99 -13.82 3.09
C PRO A 125 -3.72 -13.51 2.28
N ALA A 126 -3.73 -12.35 1.58
CA ALA A 126 -2.59 -11.90 0.80
C ALA A 126 -1.41 -11.50 1.71
N PHE A 127 -1.68 -10.82 2.83
CA PHE A 127 -0.69 -10.47 3.84
C PHE A 127 -0.06 -11.71 4.48
N THR A 128 -0.86 -12.71 4.79
CA THR A 128 -0.36 -13.99 5.30
C THR A 128 0.58 -14.65 4.29
N ARG A 129 0.17 -14.73 3.02
CA ARG A 129 1.01 -15.27 1.94
C ARG A 129 2.30 -14.48 1.76
N TRP A 130 2.22 -13.14 1.80
CA TRP A 130 3.39 -12.26 1.72
C TRP A 130 4.36 -12.53 2.86
N ASN A 131 3.89 -12.46 4.09
CA ASN A 131 4.73 -12.61 5.28
C ASN A 131 5.40 -14.00 5.38
N GLN A 132 4.70 -15.04 4.94
CA GLN A 132 5.25 -16.41 4.97
C GLN A 132 6.28 -16.66 3.87
N LYS A 133 6.12 -16.09 2.68
CA LYS A 133 6.93 -16.50 1.52
C LYS A 133 7.84 -15.41 0.96
N TYR A 134 7.41 -14.13 1.01
CA TYR A 134 8.07 -13.06 0.23
C TYR A 134 8.78 -12.02 1.09
N ARG A 135 8.39 -11.82 2.35
CA ARG A 135 8.93 -10.76 3.22
C ARG A 135 10.45 -10.71 3.28
N HIS A 136 11.12 -11.87 3.23
CA HIS A 136 12.58 -11.95 3.27
C HIS A 136 13.25 -11.90 1.88
N SER A 137 12.47 -12.06 0.81
CA SER A 137 12.97 -12.12 -0.56
C SER A 137 12.68 -10.88 -1.39
N ALA A 138 11.96 -9.91 -0.84
CA ALA A 138 11.64 -8.64 -1.49
C ALA A 138 11.43 -7.55 -0.44
N ASN A 139 11.52 -6.29 -0.85
CA ASN A 139 11.41 -5.13 0.03
C ASN A 139 10.25 -4.24 -0.43
N ILE A 140 9.22 -4.11 0.40
CA ILE A 140 8.15 -3.12 0.17
C ILE A 140 8.51 -1.82 0.88
N VAL A 141 8.37 -0.72 0.15
CA VAL A 141 8.28 0.65 0.66
C VAL A 141 6.86 1.12 0.41
N ALA A 142 6.06 1.18 1.45
CA ALA A 142 4.67 1.59 1.35
C ALA A 142 4.53 3.11 1.53
N ILE A 143 3.86 3.76 0.61
CA ILE A 143 3.69 5.21 0.57
C ILE A 143 2.20 5.53 0.69
N SER A 144 1.83 6.11 1.81
CA SER A 144 0.52 6.69 2.06
C SER A 144 0.47 8.09 1.47
N ILE A 145 -0.46 8.34 0.57
CA ILE A 145 -0.71 9.67 -0.01
C ILE A 145 -1.86 10.31 0.76
N GLY A 146 -1.56 11.41 1.47
CA GLY A 146 -2.53 12.05 2.36
C GLY A 146 -2.83 11.23 3.63
N ASP A 147 -3.93 11.56 4.30
CA ASP A 147 -4.24 11.05 5.64
C ASP A 147 -5.20 9.85 5.67
N ASN A 148 -5.82 9.50 4.55
CA ASN A 148 -6.88 8.49 4.49
C ASN A 148 -6.38 7.04 4.43
N ALA A 149 -5.11 6.79 4.07
CA ALA A 149 -4.58 5.45 3.98
C ALA A 149 -4.31 4.84 5.36
N ASN A 150 -4.71 3.59 5.54
CA ASN A 150 -4.45 2.86 6.78
C ASN A 150 -2.97 2.44 6.88
N THR A 151 -2.15 3.31 7.45
CA THR A 151 -0.69 3.10 7.58
C THR A 151 -0.32 1.90 8.44
N GLN A 152 -1.16 1.52 9.39
CA GLN A 152 -0.91 0.33 10.22
C GLN A 152 -1.15 -0.97 9.47
N LEU A 153 -2.17 -0.99 8.62
CA LEU A 153 -2.39 -2.11 7.73
C LEU A 153 -1.16 -2.29 6.81
N LEU A 154 -0.62 -1.19 6.28
CA LEU A 154 0.61 -1.20 5.49
C LEU A 154 1.83 -1.69 6.29
N GLY A 155 1.89 -1.40 7.58
CA GLY A 155 2.94 -1.89 8.49
C GLY A 155 2.97 -3.42 8.65
N GLN A 156 1.87 -4.12 8.35
CA GLN A 156 1.86 -5.59 8.39
C GLN A 156 2.68 -6.23 7.26
N ILE A 157 2.91 -5.51 6.17
CA ILE A 157 3.63 -6.00 4.98
C ILE A 157 4.95 -5.28 4.72
N SER A 158 5.21 -4.17 5.40
CA SER A 158 6.39 -3.34 5.17
C SER A 158 6.94 -2.77 6.48
N ASP A 159 8.27 -2.80 6.62
CA ASP A 159 8.98 -2.11 7.71
C ASP A 159 9.26 -0.64 7.37
N ASN A 160 8.98 -0.24 6.13
CA ASN A 160 9.15 1.12 5.61
C ASN A 160 7.82 1.68 5.12
N VAL A 161 7.03 2.19 6.07
CA VAL A 161 5.80 2.93 5.77
C VAL A 161 6.09 4.41 5.87
N LEU A 162 5.85 5.12 4.78
CA LEU A 162 6.11 6.54 4.64
C LEU A 162 4.80 7.26 4.33
N ARG A 163 4.59 8.40 4.96
CA ARG A 163 3.42 9.26 4.71
C ARG A 163 3.87 10.51 3.98
N LEU A 164 3.21 10.82 2.90
CA LEU A 164 3.31 12.09 2.18
C LEU A 164 2.18 13.00 2.67
N ASN A 165 2.49 13.83 3.68
CA ASN A 165 1.49 14.66 4.38
C ASN A 165 0.93 15.79 3.51
N ASN A 166 1.69 16.25 2.53
CA ASN A 166 1.28 17.30 1.62
C ASN A 166 1.27 16.78 0.19
N THR A 167 0.14 16.97 -0.49
CA THR A 167 -0.09 16.50 -1.85
C THR A 167 0.11 17.59 -2.91
N ASP A 168 0.77 18.71 -2.56
CA ASP A 168 1.13 19.73 -3.53
C ASP A 168 2.24 19.25 -4.50
N GLU A 169 2.36 19.92 -5.63
CA GLU A 169 3.30 19.59 -6.69
C GLU A 169 4.77 19.56 -6.22
N MET A 170 5.17 20.45 -5.29
CA MET A 170 6.53 20.50 -4.78
C MET A 170 6.84 19.30 -3.88
N SER A 171 5.88 18.90 -3.05
CA SER A 171 6.01 17.73 -2.18
C SER A 171 6.12 16.45 -2.99
N PHE A 172 5.30 16.28 -4.02
CA PHE A 172 5.43 15.15 -4.94
C PHE A 172 6.75 15.14 -5.71
N LYS A 173 7.21 16.27 -6.23
CA LYS A 173 8.54 16.37 -6.90
C LYS A 173 9.67 15.98 -5.95
N SER A 174 9.65 16.46 -4.72
CA SER A 174 10.65 16.13 -3.72
C SER A 174 10.62 14.65 -3.35
N PHE A 175 9.42 14.09 -3.22
CA PHE A 175 9.22 12.68 -2.98
C PHE A 175 9.77 11.80 -4.13
N PHE A 176 9.45 12.12 -5.39
CA PHE A 176 9.96 11.34 -6.52
C PHE A 176 11.47 11.47 -6.71
N LYS A 177 12.08 12.61 -6.35
CA LYS A 177 13.54 12.74 -6.25
C LYS A 177 14.11 11.80 -5.19
N TRP A 178 13.44 11.66 -4.05
CA TRP A 178 13.83 10.72 -3.01
C TRP A 178 13.72 9.26 -3.48
N VAL A 179 12.64 8.87 -4.17
CA VAL A 179 12.53 7.55 -4.79
C VAL A 179 13.68 7.28 -5.73
N THR A 180 14.00 8.24 -6.61
CA THR A 180 15.11 8.15 -7.55
C THR A 180 16.44 7.97 -6.83
N ALA A 181 16.73 8.79 -5.81
CA ALA A 181 17.95 8.70 -5.03
C ALA A 181 18.07 7.35 -4.30
N SER A 182 16.96 6.80 -3.79
CA SER A 182 16.92 5.49 -3.14
C SER A 182 17.21 4.35 -4.13
N ILE A 183 16.67 4.42 -5.34
CA ILE A 183 16.97 3.44 -6.40
C ILE A 183 18.46 3.53 -6.81
N LYS A 184 19.01 4.73 -7.02
CA LYS A 184 20.42 4.93 -7.35
C LYS A 184 21.33 4.39 -6.25
N ALA A 185 21.08 4.74 -5.00
CA ALA A 185 21.85 4.25 -3.85
C ALA A 185 21.84 2.71 -3.76
N THR A 186 20.68 2.09 -3.99
CA THR A 186 20.57 0.63 -4.02
C THR A 186 21.31 0.04 -5.23
N SER A 187 21.19 0.63 -6.41
CA SER A 187 21.89 0.15 -7.62
C SER A 187 23.43 0.13 -7.42
N VAL A 188 23.98 1.17 -6.79
CA VAL A 188 25.40 1.22 -6.44
C VAL A 188 25.73 0.15 -5.40
N SER A 189 24.96 0.05 -4.32
CA SER A 189 25.20 -0.92 -3.24
C SER A 189 25.19 -2.36 -3.75
N VAL A 190 24.21 -2.75 -4.57
CA VAL A 190 24.15 -4.09 -5.13
C VAL A 190 25.29 -4.38 -6.12
N THR A 191 25.76 -3.39 -6.84
CA THR A 191 26.83 -3.54 -7.83
C THR A 191 28.21 -3.62 -7.17
N ASP A 192 28.52 -2.68 -6.27
CA ASP A 192 29.86 -2.53 -5.69
C ASP A 192 30.07 -3.41 -4.45
N MET A 193 29.05 -3.54 -3.59
CA MET A 193 29.14 -4.27 -2.31
C MET A 193 28.51 -5.65 -2.34
N GLY A 194 27.66 -5.95 -3.33
CA GLY A 194 26.92 -7.20 -3.40
C GLY A 194 25.85 -7.34 -2.31
N ASP A 195 25.44 -6.22 -1.71
CA ASP A 195 24.47 -6.16 -0.63
C ASP A 195 23.04 -6.20 -1.16
N ASP A 196 22.24 -7.12 -0.65
CA ASP A 196 20.83 -7.31 -1.04
C ASP A 196 19.86 -6.37 -0.29
N GLU A 197 20.35 -5.52 0.62
CA GLU A 197 19.50 -4.60 1.35
C GLU A 197 19.17 -3.34 0.54
N VAL A 198 17.92 -2.88 0.65
CA VAL A 198 17.49 -1.60 0.07
C VAL A 198 18.13 -0.45 0.83
N LYS A 199 18.85 0.42 0.12
CA LYS A 199 19.41 1.66 0.65
C LYS A 199 18.47 2.82 0.35
N LEU A 200 17.63 3.16 1.33
CA LEU A 200 16.76 4.32 1.21
C LEU A 200 17.57 5.61 1.42
N ALA A 201 17.31 6.62 0.58
CA ALA A 201 17.89 7.94 0.76
C ALA A 201 17.37 8.59 2.07
N PRO A 202 18.13 9.52 2.69
CA PRO A 202 17.63 10.25 3.86
C PRO A 202 16.34 11.02 3.54
N THR A 203 15.39 11.03 4.48
CA THR A 203 14.13 11.78 4.35
C THR A 203 14.23 13.22 4.84
N SER A 204 15.39 13.66 5.33
CA SER A 204 15.60 15.01 5.84
C SER A 204 15.38 16.08 4.76
N GLY A 205 14.52 17.04 5.05
CA GLY A 205 14.18 18.14 4.12
C GLY A 205 13.09 17.82 3.10
N ILE A 206 12.42 16.69 3.23
CA ILE A 206 11.27 16.28 2.41
C ILE A 206 10.05 16.16 3.33
N ASN A 207 8.84 16.51 2.84
CA ASN A 207 7.58 16.32 3.56
C ASN A 207 7.17 14.84 3.55
N LEU A 208 8.09 13.96 3.98
CA LEU A 208 7.93 12.53 4.03
C LEU A 208 8.24 12.06 5.45
N GLU A 209 7.22 11.60 6.15
CA GLU A 209 7.31 11.10 7.51
C GLU A 209 7.38 9.58 7.51
N LYS A 210 8.39 9.03 8.19
CA LYS A 210 8.42 7.59 8.46
C LYS A 210 7.44 7.29 9.59
N VAL A 211 6.41 6.52 9.26
CA VAL A 211 5.40 6.10 10.23
C VAL A 211 5.98 4.99 11.10
N ASP A 212 5.95 5.19 12.41
CA ASP A 212 6.31 4.16 13.38
C ASP A 212 5.16 3.14 13.50
N THR A 213 5.25 2.09 12.70
CA THR A 213 4.27 1.00 12.71
C THR A 213 4.50 -0.02 13.83
N SER A 214 5.58 0.12 14.61
CA SER A 214 5.84 -0.72 15.79
C SER A 214 4.99 -0.28 17.00
N LYS A 215 4.58 0.99 17.02
CA LYS A 215 3.53 1.40 17.94
C LYS A 215 2.24 0.84 17.39
N PRO A 216 1.50 0.01 18.15
CA PRO A 216 0.11 -0.19 17.81
C PRO A 216 -0.46 1.21 17.61
N CYS A 217 -1.27 1.45 16.58
CA CYS A 217 -2.18 2.58 16.60
C CYS A 217 -2.72 2.58 18.01
N ILE A 218 -2.65 3.68 18.67
CA ILE A 218 -3.53 3.88 19.80
C ILE A 218 -4.91 3.98 19.15
N ILE A 219 -5.34 2.85 18.61
CA ILE A 219 -6.74 2.53 18.51
C ILE A 219 -7.10 2.58 19.97
N ASP A 220 -7.76 3.64 20.34
CA ASP A 220 -8.32 3.70 21.68
C ASP A 220 -9.16 2.43 21.77
N GLU A 221 -8.68 1.41 22.50
CA GLU A 221 -9.36 0.12 22.67
C GLU A 221 -10.77 0.31 23.25
N ASN A 222 -11.10 1.58 23.53
CA ASN A 222 -12.36 2.01 24.08
C ASN A 222 -13.47 2.20 23.04
N PHE A 223 -13.16 2.29 21.75
CA PHE A 223 -14.19 2.52 20.72
C PHE A 223 -14.17 1.45 19.64
N VAL A 224 -15.33 0.95 19.29
CA VAL A 224 -15.52 0.02 18.18
C VAL A 224 -16.77 0.35 17.38
N VAL A 225 -16.68 0.11 16.08
CA VAL A 225 -17.80 0.14 15.17
C VAL A 225 -18.28 -1.29 14.91
N LEU A 226 -19.55 -1.54 15.06
CA LEU A 226 -20.17 -2.82 14.76
C LEU A 226 -20.80 -2.78 13.37
N VAL A 227 -20.42 -3.72 12.53
CA VAL A 227 -20.93 -3.85 11.16
C VAL A 227 -21.77 -5.10 11.04
N GLY A 228 -23.02 -4.95 10.63
CA GLY A 228 -23.95 -6.03 10.44
C GLY A 228 -24.42 -6.17 8.99
N LYS A 229 -24.74 -7.40 8.57
CA LYS A 229 -25.32 -7.70 7.28
C LYS A 229 -26.80 -8.00 7.40
N CYS A 230 -27.63 -7.22 6.71
CA CYS A 230 -29.08 -7.47 6.67
C CYS A 230 -29.36 -8.73 5.83
N SER A 231 -30.12 -9.67 6.41
CA SER A 231 -30.47 -10.93 5.75
C SER A 231 -31.35 -10.73 4.53
N ASN A 232 -32.23 -9.73 4.58
CA ASN A 232 -33.21 -9.48 3.52
C ASN A 232 -32.59 -8.75 2.32
N THR A 233 -31.82 -7.70 2.55
CA THR A 233 -31.24 -6.87 1.47
C THR A 233 -29.86 -7.33 1.02
N LYS A 234 -29.20 -8.20 1.79
CA LYS A 234 -27.80 -8.61 1.61
C LYS A 234 -26.79 -7.46 1.70
N LYS A 235 -27.23 -6.25 2.02
CA LYS A 235 -26.36 -5.08 2.20
C LYS A 235 -25.73 -5.08 3.59
N THR A 236 -24.56 -4.47 3.69
CA THR A 236 -23.85 -4.26 4.94
C THR A 236 -24.24 -2.88 5.48
N TYR A 237 -24.59 -2.82 6.75
CA TYR A 237 -24.98 -1.61 7.45
C TYR A 237 -24.12 -1.42 8.68
N LEU A 238 -23.84 -0.16 9.00
CA LEU A 238 -23.31 0.22 10.29
C LEU A 238 -24.43 0.00 11.32
N VAL A 239 -24.16 -0.81 12.32
CA VAL A 239 -25.21 -1.26 13.24
C VAL A 239 -25.18 -0.45 14.54
N LYS A 240 -24.01 -0.24 15.13
CA LYS A 240 -23.82 0.53 16.39
C LYS A 240 -22.35 0.74 16.73
N TYR A 241 -22.11 1.64 17.68
CA TYR A 241 -20.83 1.88 18.31
C TYR A 241 -20.83 1.34 19.74
N ALA A 242 -19.72 0.82 20.21
CA ALA A 242 -19.48 0.50 21.60
C ALA A 242 -18.29 1.31 22.12
N LYS A 243 -18.39 1.80 23.35
CA LYS A 243 -17.33 2.62 23.96
C LYS A 243 -16.12 1.83 24.42
N ARG A 244 -16.21 0.51 24.54
CA ARG A 244 -15.09 -0.35 24.97
C ARG A 244 -15.19 -1.72 24.35
N MET A 245 -14.03 -2.27 23.95
CA MET A 245 -13.95 -3.66 23.47
C MET A 245 -14.42 -4.68 24.51
N ALA A 246 -14.25 -4.39 25.82
CA ALA A 246 -14.78 -5.21 26.91
C ALA A 246 -16.31 -5.24 26.91
N GLU A 247 -16.95 -4.09 26.69
CA GLU A 247 -18.42 -3.97 26.59
C GLU A 247 -18.97 -4.72 25.38
N TYR A 248 -18.18 -4.81 24.29
CA TYR A 248 -18.55 -5.56 23.11
C TYR A 248 -18.63 -7.07 23.34
N LYS A 249 -17.70 -7.64 24.11
CA LYS A 249 -17.68 -9.08 24.42
C LYS A 249 -18.89 -9.52 25.24
N ASP A 250 -19.39 -8.61 26.08
CA ASP A 250 -20.52 -8.85 26.99
C ASP A 250 -21.86 -8.31 26.46
N MET A 251 -21.85 -7.69 25.26
CA MET A 251 -23.08 -7.16 24.69
C MET A 251 -24.08 -8.25 24.32
N ASP A 252 -25.22 -8.22 24.97
CA ASP A 252 -26.39 -8.93 24.47
C ASP A 252 -26.95 -8.18 23.24
N TYR A 253 -26.91 -8.84 22.08
CA TYR A 253 -27.40 -8.30 20.81
C TYR A 253 -28.84 -7.78 20.87
N GLY A 254 -29.63 -8.20 21.87
CA GLY A 254 -30.98 -7.72 22.13
C GLY A 254 -31.06 -6.24 22.52
N ASN A 255 -30.01 -5.69 23.12
CA ASN A 255 -29.94 -4.27 23.53
C ASN A 255 -29.62 -3.33 22.37
N LEU A 256 -29.27 -3.83 21.20
CA LEU A 256 -28.98 -3.03 20.02
C LEU A 256 -30.24 -2.54 19.28
N GLY A 257 -31.45 -2.86 19.78
CA GLY A 257 -32.72 -2.50 19.14
C GLY A 257 -32.95 -3.21 17.78
N LEU A 258 -32.12 -4.22 17.46
CA LEU A 258 -32.18 -4.97 16.24
C LEU A 258 -32.94 -6.28 16.49
N LEU A 259 -33.82 -6.62 15.58
CA LEU A 259 -34.43 -7.94 15.56
C LEU A 259 -33.35 -8.98 15.24
N LYS A 260 -33.02 -9.83 16.21
CA LYS A 260 -31.96 -10.87 16.12
C LYS A 260 -31.95 -11.68 14.81
N ASN A 261 -33.07 -11.72 14.12
CA ASN A 261 -33.26 -12.53 12.90
C ASN A 261 -32.93 -11.79 11.60
N GLU A 262 -32.77 -10.48 11.63
CA GLU A 262 -32.60 -9.66 10.43
C GLU A 262 -31.17 -9.26 10.15
N PHE A 263 -30.32 -9.19 11.18
CA PHE A 263 -28.92 -8.79 11.04
C PHE A 263 -27.98 -9.85 11.60
N LYS A 264 -26.97 -10.17 10.80
CA LYS A 264 -25.84 -10.97 11.24
C LYS A 264 -24.66 -10.03 11.43
N LEU A 265 -24.09 -9.98 12.61
CA LEU A 265 -22.84 -9.27 12.86
C LEU A 265 -21.74 -9.86 11.98
N VAL A 266 -21.08 -9.02 11.20
CA VAL A 266 -20.00 -9.42 10.28
C VAL A 266 -18.63 -9.11 10.89
N GLY A 267 -18.54 -8.07 11.73
CA GLY A 267 -17.30 -7.71 12.39
C GLY A 267 -17.46 -6.58 13.40
N ALA A 268 -16.43 -6.41 14.21
CA ALA A 268 -16.21 -5.27 15.08
C ALA A 268 -14.87 -4.66 14.72
N TYR A 269 -14.85 -3.38 14.44
CA TYR A 269 -13.65 -2.67 13.99
C TYR A 269 -13.36 -1.57 15.00
N PRO A 270 -12.15 -1.50 15.56
CA PRO A 270 -11.76 -0.41 16.42
C PRO A 270 -11.72 0.90 15.62
N ILE A 271 -12.14 1.99 16.26
CA ILE A 271 -12.10 3.36 15.73
C ILE A 271 -11.49 4.30 16.77
N ASP A 272 -10.95 5.42 16.32
CA ASP A 272 -10.50 6.48 17.22
C ASP A 272 -11.67 7.27 17.80
N GLU A 273 -11.39 8.04 18.84
CA GLU A 273 -12.39 8.83 19.55
C GLU A 273 -13.04 9.91 18.68
N GLU A 274 -12.27 10.52 17.78
CA GLU A 274 -12.76 11.55 16.86
C GLU A 274 -13.78 10.98 15.89
N THR A 275 -13.44 9.83 15.28
CA THR A 275 -14.35 9.08 14.40
C THR A 275 -15.60 8.63 15.14
N TYR A 276 -15.46 8.13 16.39
CA TYR A 276 -16.59 7.75 17.22
C TYR A 276 -17.54 8.94 17.46
N ASN A 277 -17.01 10.09 17.83
CA ASN A 277 -17.80 11.29 18.11
C ASN A 277 -18.51 11.78 16.84
N SER A 278 -17.82 11.84 15.70
CA SER A 278 -18.42 12.27 14.42
C SER A 278 -19.58 11.37 13.98
N LEU A 279 -19.46 10.06 14.19
CA LEU A 279 -20.50 9.09 13.86
C LEU A 279 -21.66 9.12 14.86
N SER A 280 -21.39 9.45 16.13
CA SER A 280 -22.41 9.54 17.18
C SER A 280 -23.29 10.77 17.01
N ASP A 281 -22.71 11.90 16.63
CA ASP A 281 -23.43 13.17 16.44
C ASP A 281 -24.32 13.16 15.18
N GLY A 282 -23.96 12.37 14.16
CA GLY A 282 -24.74 12.22 12.93
C GLY A 282 -26.06 11.44 13.11
N ASN A 283 -26.21 10.67 14.18
CA ASN A 283 -27.40 9.84 14.44
C ASN A 283 -28.48 10.54 15.29
N SER A 284 -28.26 11.78 15.70
CA SER A 284 -29.24 12.54 16.48
C SER A 284 -30.36 13.18 15.63
N ASN A 285 -30.33 12.97 14.29
CA ASN A 285 -31.24 13.61 13.33
C ASN A 285 -31.88 12.63 12.32
N GLN A 286 -32.13 11.34 12.69
CA GLN A 286 -33.05 10.50 11.90
C GLN A 286 -33.99 9.70 12.79
#